data_d9360a2de93a531a58557f32f8e1a0b5
#
_entry.id   d9360a2de93a531a58557f32f8e1a0b5
#
_cell.length_a   1.000
_cell.length_b   1.000
_cell.length_c   1.000
_cell.angle_alpha   90.00
_cell.angle_beta   90.00
_cell.angle_gamma   90.00
#
_symmetry.space_group_name_H-M   'P 1'
#
loop_
_entity.id
_entity.type
_entity.pdbx_description
1 polymer ?
#
loop_
_entity_poly.entity_id
_entity_poly.type
_entity_poly.pdbx_seq_one_letter_code
_entity_poly.pdbx_strand_id
1 'polypeptide(L)'
;MKHYQRSYEGVSLCAPITIPYRRYSPETAHWWAGAALKELRLQTNLSSNDIDGVIFSSFSSNPDTVVGIVQHLGLSPTWMDNIPTGGASGVMAIRRAARAVQSLSLLHI
;
A
#
# COMPACT_ATOMS: atom_id res chain seq x y z
N MET A 1 5.38 -30.97 -15.30
CA MET A 1 4.22 -30.04 -15.36
C MET A 1 4.44 -28.90 -14.38
N LYS A 2 4.22 -27.67 -14.83
CA LYS A 2 4.33 -26.51 -13.95
C LYS A 2 2.99 -26.24 -13.29
N HIS A 3 3.03 -26.02 -11.97
CA HIS A 3 1.87 -25.59 -11.21
C HIS A 3 1.94 -24.08 -10.98
N TYR A 4 0.89 -23.37 -11.35
CA TYR A 4 0.79 -21.93 -11.15
C TYR A 4 -0.22 -21.64 -10.06
N GLN A 5 0.17 -20.76 -9.15
CA GLN A 5 -0.76 -20.23 -8.16
C GLN A 5 -1.72 -19.27 -8.87
N ARG A 6 -2.94 -19.71 -9.09
CA ARG A 6 -3.99 -18.91 -9.75
C ARG A 6 -5.02 -18.38 -8.78
N SER A 7 -5.17 -19.04 -7.64
CA SER A 7 -6.11 -18.65 -6.62
C SER A 7 -5.48 -17.69 -5.64
N TYR A 8 -6.30 -16.80 -5.08
CA TYR A 8 -5.92 -15.90 -4.00
C TYR A 8 -6.65 -16.28 -2.71
N GLU A 9 -6.74 -17.56 -2.43
CA GLU A 9 -7.38 -18.07 -1.22
C GLU A 9 -6.77 -17.45 0.04
N GLY A 10 -7.64 -17.12 0.98
CA GLY A 10 -7.23 -16.54 2.25
C GLY A 10 -6.91 -15.06 2.19
N VAL A 11 -7.07 -14.42 1.02
CA VAL A 11 -6.81 -13.00 0.85
C VAL A 11 -8.10 -12.26 0.62
N SER A 12 -8.29 -11.14 1.31
CA SER A 12 -9.43 -10.26 1.14
C SER A 12 -8.98 -8.83 0.90
N LEU A 13 -9.71 -8.12 0.05
CA LEU A 13 -9.59 -6.67 -0.09
C LEU A 13 -10.64 -6.03 0.80
N CYS A 14 -10.23 -5.07 1.61
CA CYS A 14 -11.14 -4.39 2.52
C CYS A 14 -10.77 -2.92 2.66
N ALA A 15 -11.70 -2.15 3.19
CA ALA A 15 -11.51 -0.75 3.55
C ALA A 15 -10.96 0.10 2.40
N PRO A 16 -11.62 0.12 1.24
CA PRO A 16 -11.21 1.02 0.17
C PRO A 16 -11.38 2.47 0.61
N ILE A 17 -10.37 3.28 0.35
CA ILE A 17 -10.35 4.67 0.75
C ILE A 17 -10.02 5.53 -0.44
N THR A 18 -10.77 6.62 -0.60
CA THR A 18 -10.49 7.63 -1.59
C THR A 18 -10.43 8.98 -0.89
N ILE A 19 -9.31 9.66 -1.06
CA ILE A 19 -9.16 11.02 -0.56
C ILE A 19 -9.65 11.98 -1.65
N PRO A 20 -10.29 13.11 -1.27
CA PRO A 20 -10.76 14.08 -2.25
C PRO A 20 -9.65 14.55 -3.19
N TYR A 21 -9.94 14.52 -4.47
CA TYR A 21 -8.99 14.97 -5.49
C TYR A 21 -8.90 16.49 -5.50
N ARG A 22 -7.69 16.97 -5.79
CA ARG A 22 -7.44 18.39 -6.04
C ARG A 22 -6.63 18.52 -7.31
N ARG A 23 -6.98 19.50 -8.12
CA ARG A 23 -6.24 19.81 -9.33
C ARG A 23 -4.83 20.34 -9.01
N TYR A 24 -4.77 21.18 -7.99
CA TYR A 24 -3.51 21.73 -7.50
C TYR A 24 -3.43 21.55 -5.99
N SER A 25 -2.28 21.16 -5.51
CA SER A 25 -2.02 21.02 -4.09
C SER A 25 -0.57 21.38 -3.82
N PRO A 26 -0.29 22.22 -2.81
CA PRO A 26 1.07 22.47 -2.36
C PRO A 26 1.63 21.32 -1.54
N GLU A 27 0.79 20.31 -1.23
CA GLU A 27 1.17 19.23 -0.34
C GLU A 27 2.07 18.21 -1.03
N THR A 28 2.95 17.59 -0.25
CA THR A 28 3.85 16.54 -0.74
C THR A 28 3.13 15.20 -0.86
N ALA A 29 3.78 14.25 -1.56
CA ALA A 29 3.30 12.87 -1.57
C ALA A 29 3.22 12.28 -0.17
N HIS A 30 4.17 12.63 0.72
CA HIS A 30 4.15 12.21 2.12
C HIS A 30 2.88 12.67 2.84
N TRP A 31 2.46 13.91 2.60
CA TRP A 31 1.24 14.44 3.20
C TRP A 31 -0.01 13.68 2.74
N TRP A 32 -0.09 13.41 1.44
CA TRP A 32 -1.23 12.68 0.87
C TRP A 32 -1.28 11.24 1.36
N ALA A 33 -0.12 10.59 1.49
CA ALA A 33 -0.03 9.26 2.07
C ALA A 33 -0.48 9.26 3.53
N GLY A 34 -0.08 10.28 4.29
CA GLY A 34 -0.51 10.44 5.68
C GLY A 34 -2.01 10.63 5.80
N ALA A 35 -2.61 11.44 4.91
CA ALA A 35 -4.05 11.64 4.89
C ALA A 35 -4.80 10.34 4.60
N ALA A 36 -4.30 9.54 3.66
CA ALA A 36 -4.88 8.23 3.35
C ALA A 36 -4.80 7.28 4.53
N LEU A 37 -3.65 7.22 5.19
CA LEU A 37 -3.46 6.36 6.35
C LEU A 37 -4.37 6.78 7.51
N LYS A 38 -4.51 8.07 7.74
CA LYS A 38 -5.41 8.59 8.78
C LYS A 38 -6.85 8.14 8.53
N GLU A 39 -7.32 8.27 7.29
CA GLU A 39 -8.68 7.85 6.93
C GLU A 39 -8.85 6.34 7.08
N LEU A 40 -7.86 5.56 6.68
CA LEU A 40 -7.86 4.11 6.83
C LEU A 40 -8.00 3.72 8.31
N ARG A 41 -7.25 4.35 9.18
CA ARG A 41 -7.28 4.07 10.61
C ARG A 41 -8.60 4.45 11.24
N LEU A 42 -9.22 5.54 10.79
CA LEU A 42 -10.53 5.94 11.26
C LEU A 42 -11.61 4.93 10.88
N GLN A 43 -11.51 4.33 9.70
CA GLN A 43 -12.48 3.34 9.23
C GLN A 43 -12.27 1.94 9.81
N THR A 44 -11.05 1.56 10.12
CA THR A 44 -10.71 0.19 10.48
C THR A 44 -10.33 0.00 11.93
N ASN A 45 -10.01 1.06 12.67
CA ASN A 45 -9.44 1.03 14.02
C ASN A 45 -8.10 0.28 14.10
N LEU A 46 -7.43 0.05 12.97
CA LEU A 46 -6.09 -0.52 12.97
C LEU A 46 -5.10 0.47 13.55
N SER A 47 -4.16 -0.04 14.36
CA SER A 47 -3.03 0.75 14.80
C SER A 47 -1.87 0.63 13.82
N SER A 48 -0.86 1.50 13.95
CA SER A 48 0.34 1.41 13.12
C SER A 48 1.05 0.06 13.26
N ASN A 49 0.96 -0.58 14.42
CA ASN A 49 1.59 -1.88 14.67
C ASN A 49 0.85 -3.03 13.98
N ASP A 50 -0.39 -2.82 13.56
CA ASP A 50 -1.16 -3.86 12.86
C ASP A 50 -0.82 -3.95 11.38
N ILE A 51 -0.11 -2.98 10.84
CA ILE A 51 0.24 -2.93 9.42
C ILE A 51 1.57 -3.63 9.19
N ASP A 52 1.51 -4.78 8.52
CA ASP A 52 2.67 -5.64 8.28
C ASP A 52 3.40 -5.29 7.00
N GLY A 53 2.71 -4.70 6.04
CA GLY A 53 3.30 -4.40 4.75
C GLY A 53 2.76 -3.12 4.14
N VAL A 54 3.56 -2.52 3.28
CA VAL A 54 3.20 -1.30 2.55
C VAL A 54 3.66 -1.45 1.11
N ILE A 55 2.79 -1.12 0.19
CA ILE A 55 3.15 -1.05 -1.22
C ILE A 55 2.70 0.29 -1.80
N PHE A 56 3.57 0.90 -2.56
CA PHE A 56 3.31 2.13 -3.29
C PHE A 56 3.26 1.88 -4.78
N SER A 57 2.31 2.51 -5.42
CA SER A 57 2.07 2.37 -6.84
C SER A 57 2.12 3.75 -7.48
N SER A 58 3.33 4.23 -7.75
CA SER A 58 3.53 5.52 -8.42
C SER A 58 4.92 5.61 -9.02
N PHE A 59 4.99 6.10 -10.25
CA PHE A 59 6.26 6.46 -10.86
C PHE A 59 6.52 7.97 -10.78
N SER A 60 5.55 8.74 -10.36
CA SER A 60 5.63 10.21 -10.34
C SER A 60 5.86 10.80 -8.96
N SER A 61 6.07 9.97 -7.95
CA SER A 61 6.35 10.44 -6.58
C SER A 61 7.81 10.79 -6.34
N ASN A 62 8.66 10.61 -7.35
CA ASN A 62 10.08 10.93 -7.26
C ASN A 62 10.28 12.39 -6.82
N PRO A 63 11.21 12.71 -5.89
CA PRO A 63 12.25 11.82 -5.34
C PRO A 63 11.82 10.95 -4.15
N ASP A 64 10.56 10.93 -3.81
CA ASP A 64 10.07 10.17 -2.67
C ASP A 64 10.22 8.67 -2.91
N THR A 65 10.55 7.94 -1.84
CA THR A 65 10.68 6.48 -1.87
C THR A 65 9.72 5.86 -0.89
N VAL A 66 9.40 4.57 -1.09
CA VAL A 66 8.54 3.85 -0.16
C VAL A 66 9.15 3.85 1.25
N VAL A 67 10.46 3.72 1.36
CA VAL A 67 11.16 3.75 2.66
C VAL A 67 10.98 5.10 3.33
N GLY A 68 11.19 6.20 2.61
CA GLY A 68 11.01 7.54 3.15
C GLY A 68 9.58 7.80 3.59
N ILE A 69 8.62 7.38 2.81
CA ILE A 69 7.21 7.54 3.15
C ILE A 69 6.84 6.72 4.38
N VAL A 70 7.29 5.48 4.47
CA VAL A 70 7.05 4.61 5.64
C VAL A 70 7.62 5.22 6.91
N GLN A 71 8.83 5.79 6.84
CA GLN A 71 9.43 6.49 7.97
C GLN A 71 8.61 7.71 8.40
N HIS A 72 8.16 8.48 7.43
CA HIS A 72 7.32 9.65 7.69
C HIS A 72 6.00 9.26 8.37
N LEU A 73 5.40 8.15 7.97
CA LEU A 73 4.14 7.67 8.52
C LEU A 73 4.29 6.97 9.88
N GLY A 74 5.50 6.73 10.34
CA GLY A 74 5.77 6.05 11.61
C GLY A 74 5.40 4.57 11.59
N LEU A 75 5.43 3.93 10.43
CA LEU A 75 5.15 2.52 10.27
C LEU A 75 6.43 1.70 10.38
N SER A 76 6.30 0.44 10.80
CA SER A 76 7.42 -0.51 10.89
C SER A 76 7.03 -1.83 10.22
N PRO A 77 6.76 -1.82 8.92
CA PRO A 77 6.34 -3.02 8.21
C PRO A 77 7.48 -4.00 8.06
N THR A 78 7.14 -5.28 7.97
CA THR A 78 8.09 -6.34 7.65
C THR A 78 8.23 -6.55 6.14
N TRP A 79 7.38 -5.94 5.34
CA TRP A 79 7.41 -6.03 3.89
C TRP A 79 7.08 -4.68 3.27
N MET A 80 7.86 -4.30 2.26
CA MET A 80 7.64 -3.08 1.50
C MET A 80 7.95 -3.33 0.03
N ASP A 81 7.19 -2.68 -0.84
CA ASP A 81 7.45 -2.74 -2.28
C ASP A 81 6.98 -1.45 -2.95
N ASN A 82 7.49 -1.21 -4.14
CA ASN A 82 7.11 -0.07 -4.97
C ASN A 82 6.98 -0.54 -6.41
N ILE A 83 5.92 -0.11 -7.07
CA ILE A 83 5.68 -0.45 -8.48
C ILE A 83 5.61 0.82 -9.30
N PRO A 84 6.67 1.19 -10.03
CA PRO A 84 6.73 2.44 -10.77
C PRO A 84 6.35 2.26 -12.25
N THR A 85 5.36 1.44 -12.58
CA THR A 85 5.06 1.08 -13.97
C THR A 85 3.92 1.89 -14.61
N GLY A 86 3.51 2.99 -14.01
CA GLY A 86 2.49 3.86 -14.58
C GLY A 86 1.07 3.36 -14.33
N GLY A 87 0.19 3.45 -15.33
CA GLY A 87 -1.24 3.22 -15.16
C GLY A 87 -1.64 1.83 -14.67
N ALA A 88 -0.84 0.80 -14.92
CA ALA A 88 -1.09 -0.56 -14.45
C ALA A 88 -0.59 -0.81 -13.03
N SER A 89 0.11 0.14 -12.42
CA SER A 89 0.79 -0.05 -11.13
C SER A 89 -0.17 -0.42 -10.01
N GLY A 90 -1.35 0.20 -9.96
CA GLY A 90 -2.33 -0.06 -8.90
C GLY A 90 -2.79 -1.52 -8.88
N VAL A 91 -3.12 -2.06 -10.04
CA VAL A 91 -3.55 -3.47 -10.16
C VAL A 91 -2.40 -4.41 -9.83
N MET A 92 -1.20 -4.10 -10.30
CA MET A 92 -0.01 -4.89 -10.00
C MET A 92 0.32 -4.86 -8.50
N ALA A 93 0.12 -3.72 -7.86
CA ALA A 93 0.32 -3.59 -6.41
C ALA A 93 -0.61 -4.51 -5.63
N ILE A 94 -1.89 -4.54 -6.00
CA ILE A 94 -2.87 -5.41 -5.35
C ILE A 94 -2.46 -6.88 -5.51
N ARG A 95 -2.04 -7.28 -6.69
CA ARG A 95 -1.60 -8.65 -6.95
C ARG A 95 -0.37 -9.02 -6.10
N ARG A 96 0.63 -8.15 -6.06
CA ARG A 96 1.83 -8.39 -5.26
C ARG A 96 1.53 -8.45 -3.77
N ALA A 97 0.68 -7.57 -3.30
CA ALA A 97 0.26 -7.57 -1.90
C ALA A 97 -0.47 -8.87 -1.55
N ALA A 98 -1.37 -9.33 -2.41
CA ALA A 98 -2.09 -10.59 -2.21
C ALA A 98 -1.13 -11.79 -2.13
N ARG A 99 -0.14 -11.84 -3.01
CA ARG A 99 0.88 -12.92 -2.98
C ARG A 99 1.75 -12.83 -1.73
N ALA A 100 2.09 -11.62 -1.30
CA ALA A 100 2.85 -11.42 -0.07
C ALA A 100 2.08 -11.94 1.15
N VAL A 101 0.78 -11.66 1.23
CA VAL A 101 -0.06 -12.19 2.30
C VAL A 101 -0.03 -13.72 2.30
N GLN A 102 -0.18 -14.34 1.14
CA GLN A 102 -0.18 -15.81 1.03
C GLN A 102 1.16 -16.43 1.38
N SER A 103 2.25 -15.82 0.91
CA SER A 103 3.60 -16.43 1.01
C SER A 103 4.31 -16.10 2.31
N LEU A 104 4.05 -14.94 2.88
CA LEU A 104 4.81 -14.41 4.03
C LEU A 104 4.00 -14.39 5.31
N SER A 105 2.78 -14.92 5.28
CA SER A 105 1.87 -14.96 6.44
C SER A 105 1.61 -13.56 7.03
N LEU A 106 1.57 -12.55 6.18
CA LEU A 106 1.23 -11.20 6.59
C LEU A 106 -0.27 -11.08 6.82
N LEU A 107 -0.67 -10.19 7.71
CA LEU A 107 -2.08 -9.97 8.04
C LEU A 107 -2.68 -8.76 7.33
N HIS A 108 -1.97 -7.64 7.32
CA HIS A 108 -2.47 -6.38 6.79
C HIS A 108 -1.40 -5.67 5.96
N ILE A 109 -1.73 -5.39 4.72
CA ILE A 109 -0.90 -4.61 3.83
C ILE A 109 -1.68 -3.40 3.35
#